data_36d4a2c5d2c8e8b82292c16f74623829
#
_entry.id   36d4a2c5d2c8e8b82292c16f74623829
#
_cell.length_a   1.000
_cell.length_b   1.000
_cell.length_c   1.000
_cell.angle_alpha   90.00
_cell.angle_beta   90.00
_cell.angle_gamma   90.00
#
_symmetry.space_group_name_H-M   'P 1'
#
loop_
_entity.id
_entity.type
_entity.pdbx_description
1 polymer ?
#
loop_
_entity_poly.entity_id
_entity_poly.type
_entity_poly.pdbx_seq_one_letter_code
_entity_poly.pdbx_strand_id
1 'polypeptide(L)'
;MADYIMALDAGTTSSRCILFNKKGEICSLAQKEFTQYFPKPGWVEHDANEIWSTQLGVAVEAMSKISASAADIAAIGITNQRETTIVWDRHTGEPIFHAIVWQCRRTSDYCDSLKAKGLTDTFRQKTGLVIDAYFSGTKLKWILDHVEGARERAQKGELLFGTVETWLIWKLTKGRIHVTDYSNASRTMLFNINSLQWDEDILKELNIPKCMLPKVMPSSCVYGETDSQFFGGPIPISGAAGDQQAALFGQTCFEAGDVKNTYGTGCFMLMNTGNAPVFSKNGLVTTIAWGMDGKVTYALEGSIFVAGAAIQWLRDEMRLIDSAADSEYMATKVPDTNGCYVVPAFTGLGAPHWDQYARGTITDITRGVNKYHIIRATLDSLCYQTNDVLKAMKADSGIDLTSLKVDGGASANNYLMQTQSDILNLTVKRPKCVETTAMGAAYLAGLAVGYWKDKEEVVKNWEIDKTFTPDIPDEKREEMISGWDRAVKCSYGWAR
;
A
#
# COMPACT_ATOMS: atom_id res chain seq x y z
N MET A 1 8.25 29.72 -14.38
CA MET A 1 7.45 28.88 -13.47
C MET A 1 8.19 27.57 -13.36
N ALA A 2 8.17 26.92 -12.22
CA ALA A 2 8.81 25.60 -12.12
C ALA A 2 8.13 24.60 -13.06
N ASP A 3 8.92 23.70 -13.66
CA ASP A 3 8.48 22.85 -14.76
C ASP A 3 8.03 21.46 -14.27
N TYR A 4 8.45 21.06 -13.06
CA TYR A 4 8.26 19.69 -12.56
C TYR A 4 7.71 19.64 -11.13
N ILE A 5 7.02 18.54 -10.84
CA ILE A 5 6.79 18.03 -9.48
C ILE A 5 7.68 16.80 -9.27
N MET A 6 8.37 16.77 -8.13
CA MET A 6 9.18 15.62 -7.71
C MET A 6 8.34 14.68 -6.83
N ALA A 7 8.23 13.44 -7.21
CA ALA A 7 7.67 12.38 -6.37
C ALA A 7 8.79 11.50 -5.81
N LEU A 8 8.85 11.39 -4.48
CA LEU A 8 9.70 10.44 -3.77
C LEU A 8 8.86 9.25 -3.34
N ASP A 9 9.17 8.07 -3.86
CA ASP A 9 8.48 6.82 -3.57
C ASP A 9 9.43 5.88 -2.81
N ALA A 10 9.23 5.81 -1.50
CA ALA A 10 10.00 4.94 -0.61
C ALA A 10 9.27 3.58 -0.45
N GLY A 11 9.44 2.69 -1.40
CA GLY A 11 8.83 1.37 -1.43
C GLY A 11 9.45 0.40 -0.41
N THR A 12 8.97 -0.86 -0.39
CA THR A 12 9.47 -1.87 0.55
C THR A 12 10.88 -2.35 0.22
N THR A 13 11.24 -2.41 -1.06
CA THR A 13 12.52 -2.97 -1.50
C THR A 13 13.44 -1.96 -2.17
N SER A 14 12.92 -0.78 -2.50
CA SER A 14 13.68 0.23 -3.24
C SER A 14 13.14 1.64 -2.99
N SER A 15 14.03 2.61 -3.15
CA SER A 15 13.69 4.03 -3.23
C SER A 15 13.60 4.45 -4.69
N ARG A 16 12.62 5.27 -5.03
CA ARG A 16 12.39 5.78 -6.38
C ARG A 16 12.16 7.29 -6.34
N CYS A 17 12.60 7.98 -7.39
CA CYS A 17 12.25 9.38 -7.64
C CYS A 17 11.77 9.52 -9.07
N ILE A 18 10.63 10.20 -9.24
CA ILE A 18 10.05 10.50 -10.55
C ILE A 18 9.77 11.99 -10.63
N LEU A 19 10.17 12.61 -11.75
CA LEU A 19 9.85 13.99 -12.08
C LEU A 19 8.71 13.99 -13.12
N PHE A 20 7.59 14.63 -12.75
CA PHE A 20 6.41 14.77 -13.60
C PHE A 20 6.25 16.20 -14.07
N ASN A 21 5.89 16.39 -15.35
CA ASN A 21 5.50 17.70 -15.88
C ASN A 21 4.01 17.97 -15.61
N LYS A 22 3.54 19.15 -16.04
CA LYS A 22 2.16 19.61 -15.86
C LYS A 22 1.11 18.69 -16.50
N LYS A 23 1.49 17.92 -17.53
CA LYS A 23 0.61 16.95 -18.20
C LYS A 23 0.59 15.59 -17.51
N GLY A 24 1.34 15.41 -16.41
CA GLY A 24 1.50 14.12 -15.76
C GLY A 24 2.42 13.15 -16.49
N GLU A 25 3.22 13.62 -17.43
CA GLU A 25 4.19 12.79 -18.16
C GLU A 25 5.46 12.62 -17.32
N ILE A 26 6.04 11.41 -17.35
CA ILE A 26 7.31 11.10 -16.68
C ILE A 26 8.44 11.73 -17.50
N CYS A 27 9.14 12.71 -16.94
CA CYS A 27 10.28 13.37 -17.58
C CYS A 27 11.62 12.77 -17.14
N SER A 28 11.70 12.26 -15.93
CA SER A 28 12.87 11.57 -15.40
C SER A 28 12.48 10.58 -14.33
N LEU A 29 13.25 9.49 -14.24
CA LEU A 29 13.09 8.44 -13.23
C LEU A 29 14.46 7.92 -12.80
N ALA A 30 14.64 7.73 -11.49
CA ALA A 30 15.74 7.00 -10.91
C ALA A 30 15.23 6.06 -9.81
N GLN A 31 15.85 4.90 -9.66
CA GLN A 31 15.47 3.88 -8.67
C GLN A 31 16.73 3.18 -8.16
N LYS A 32 16.73 2.85 -6.86
CA LYS A 32 17.78 2.08 -6.23
C LYS A 32 17.20 1.17 -5.15
N GLU A 33 17.59 -0.10 -5.18
CA GLU A 33 17.29 -1.06 -4.13
C GLU A 33 18.11 -0.77 -2.87
N PHE A 34 17.60 -1.21 -1.71
CA PHE A 34 18.29 -1.19 -0.44
C PHE A 34 18.19 -2.54 0.29
N THR A 35 19.05 -2.74 1.28
CA THR A 35 19.21 -4.00 1.97
C THR A 35 17.98 -4.39 2.79
N GLN A 36 17.56 -5.65 2.67
CA GLN A 36 16.52 -6.25 3.50
C GLN A 36 17.19 -7.13 4.56
N TYR A 37 16.81 -6.96 5.84
CA TYR A 37 17.36 -7.74 6.94
C TYR A 37 16.32 -8.70 7.52
N PHE A 38 16.69 -9.97 7.67
CA PHE A 38 15.85 -11.05 8.21
C PHE A 38 16.52 -11.71 9.42
N PRO A 39 16.62 -10.99 10.57
CA PRO A 39 17.44 -11.47 11.72
C PRO A 39 16.91 -12.73 12.38
N LYS A 40 15.61 -13.03 12.26
CA LYS A 40 14.95 -14.25 12.75
C LYS A 40 13.79 -14.62 11.83
N PRO A 41 13.31 -15.88 11.86
CA PRO A 41 12.11 -16.25 11.10
C PRO A 41 10.93 -15.33 11.40
N GLY A 42 10.32 -14.76 10.36
CA GLY A 42 9.21 -13.81 10.44
C GLY A 42 9.59 -12.39 10.89
N TRP A 43 10.87 -12.08 11.08
CA TRP A 43 11.35 -10.74 11.38
C TRP A 43 11.88 -10.08 10.11
N VAL A 44 11.48 -8.83 9.91
CA VAL A 44 11.91 -8.03 8.75
C VAL A 44 12.29 -6.63 9.23
N GLU A 45 13.48 -6.19 8.84
CA GLU A 45 14.04 -4.89 9.23
C GLU A 45 14.69 -4.19 8.04
N HIS A 46 14.72 -2.85 8.11
CA HIS A 46 15.48 -2.01 7.20
C HIS A 46 16.41 -1.07 7.98
N ASP A 47 17.53 -0.66 7.37
CA ASP A 47 18.31 0.45 7.89
C ASP A 47 17.65 1.78 7.44
N ALA A 48 17.19 2.57 8.41
CA ALA A 48 16.54 3.85 8.12
C ALA A 48 17.51 4.87 7.47
N ASN A 49 18.82 4.79 7.77
CA ASN A 49 19.83 5.63 7.12
C ASN A 49 20.06 5.20 5.66
N GLU A 50 19.95 3.91 5.35
CA GLU A 50 20.03 3.41 3.97
C GLU A 50 18.80 3.85 3.17
N ILE A 51 17.59 3.80 3.75
CA ILE A 51 16.38 4.36 3.13
C ILE A 51 16.58 5.85 2.81
N TRP A 52 17.09 6.64 3.75
CA TRP A 52 17.39 8.05 3.55
C TRP A 52 18.41 8.30 2.44
N SER A 53 19.56 7.63 2.51
CA SER A 53 20.66 7.85 1.57
C SER A 53 20.30 7.43 0.15
N THR A 54 19.59 6.32 -0.02
CA THR A 54 19.11 5.86 -1.33
C THR A 54 18.04 6.81 -1.87
N GLN A 55 17.10 7.29 -1.04
CA GLN A 55 16.06 8.21 -1.48
C GLN A 55 16.62 9.55 -1.92
N LEU A 56 17.58 10.11 -1.17
CA LEU A 56 18.28 11.33 -1.57
C LEU A 56 19.09 11.10 -2.86
N GLY A 57 19.80 9.97 -2.95
CA GLY A 57 20.60 9.61 -4.12
C GLY A 57 19.78 9.56 -5.41
N VAL A 58 18.63 8.88 -5.40
CA VAL A 58 17.76 8.80 -6.58
C VAL A 58 17.09 10.13 -6.92
N ALA A 59 16.82 10.99 -5.91
CA ALA A 59 16.30 12.32 -6.17
C ALA A 59 17.31 13.19 -6.93
N VAL A 60 18.57 13.23 -6.47
CA VAL A 60 19.67 13.95 -7.14
C VAL A 60 19.93 13.36 -8.53
N GLU A 61 19.92 12.03 -8.67
CA GLU A 61 20.12 11.36 -9.95
C GLU A 61 19.01 11.72 -10.96
N ALA A 62 17.74 11.69 -10.53
CA ALA A 62 16.63 12.03 -11.41
C ALA A 62 16.69 13.48 -11.90
N MET A 63 17.05 14.43 -11.03
CA MET A 63 17.29 15.83 -11.42
C MET A 63 18.44 15.95 -12.41
N SER A 64 19.57 15.27 -12.13
CA SER A 64 20.78 15.32 -12.96
C SER A 64 20.53 14.80 -14.39
N LYS A 65 19.71 13.74 -14.55
CA LYS A 65 19.38 13.15 -15.88
C LYS A 65 18.80 14.15 -16.87
N ILE A 66 18.09 15.16 -16.37
CA ILE A 66 17.45 16.19 -17.21
C ILE A 66 18.03 17.58 -16.93
N SER A 67 19.14 17.67 -16.21
CA SER A 67 19.81 18.94 -15.83
C SER A 67 18.89 19.92 -15.10
N ALA A 68 17.92 19.42 -14.33
CA ALA A 68 17.01 20.24 -13.52
C ALA A 68 17.71 20.76 -12.26
N SER A 69 17.39 21.99 -11.89
CA SER A 69 17.81 22.64 -10.63
C SER A 69 16.65 22.66 -9.62
N ALA A 70 16.91 23.08 -8.39
CA ALA A 70 15.87 23.26 -7.39
C ALA A 70 14.78 24.27 -7.84
N ALA A 71 15.13 25.27 -8.62
CA ALA A 71 14.20 26.28 -9.15
C ALA A 71 13.20 25.70 -10.18
N ASP A 72 13.54 24.57 -10.80
CA ASP A 72 12.69 23.91 -11.79
C ASP A 72 11.66 22.95 -11.12
N ILE A 73 11.79 22.71 -9.81
CA ILE A 73 10.92 21.82 -9.02
C ILE A 73 9.93 22.67 -8.22
N ALA A 74 8.65 22.57 -8.54
CA ALA A 74 7.60 23.31 -7.85
C ALA A 74 7.36 22.82 -6.42
N ALA A 75 7.40 21.50 -6.23
CA ALA A 75 7.22 20.86 -4.92
C ALA A 75 7.66 19.40 -4.92
N ILE A 76 7.81 18.86 -3.71
CA ILE A 76 8.06 17.44 -3.43
C ILE A 76 6.79 16.81 -2.85
N GLY A 77 6.35 15.68 -3.45
CA GLY A 77 5.39 14.76 -2.87
C GLY A 77 6.10 13.48 -2.42
N ILE A 78 5.74 12.95 -1.26
CA ILE A 78 6.32 11.75 -0.67
C ILE A 78 5.26 10.67 -0.54
N THR A 79 5.56 9.48 -1.03
CA THR A 79 4.79 8.28 -0.77
C THR A 79 5.71 7.19 -0.23
N ASN A 80 5.17 6.26 0.54
CA ASN A 80 5.98 5.33 1.30
C ASN A 80 5.28 4.00 1.54
N GLN A 81 6.07 2.94 1.72
CA GLN A 81 5.63 1.74 2.41
C GLN A 81 5.05 2.14 3.78
N ARG A 82 3.80 1.74 4.03
CA ARG A 82 3.09 2.14 5.25
C ARG A 82 3.56 1.33 6.46
N GLU A 83 3.17 1.73 7.65
CA GLU A 83 3.31 1.03 8.95
C GLU A 83 4.75 0.75 9.40
N THR A 84 5.73 0.81 8.53
CA THR A 84 7.15 0.63 8.87
C THR A 84 7.56 1.66 9.92
N THR A 85 8.09 1.19 11.04
CA THR A 85 8.24 1.96 12.28
C THR A 85 9.70 2.34 12.49
N ILE A 86 9.97 3.64 12.63
CA ILE A 86 11.30 4.20 12.87
C ILE A 86 11.27 4.99 14.18
N VAL A 87 12.29 4.80 15.02
CA VAL A 87 12.51 5.60 16.23
C VAL A 87 13.94 6.14 16.22
N TRP A 88 14.09 7.43 16.43
CA TRP A 88 15.40 8.09 16.39
C TRP A 88 15.58 9.11 17.49
N ASP A 89 16.84 9.41 17.80
CA ASP A 89 17.22 10.46 18.73
C ASP A 89 16.95 11.83 18.11
N ARG A 90 16.23 12.68 18.84
CA ARG A 90 15.85 14.03 18.39
C ARG A 90 17.06 14.94 18.15
N HIS A 91 18.13 14.77 18.91
CA HIS A 91 19.29 15.66 18.92
C HIS A 91 20.35 15.23 17.90
N THR A 92 20.63 13.94 17.82
CA THR A 92 21.63 13.39 16.90
C THR A 92 21.08 13.06 15.52
N GLY A 93 19.78 12.76 15.45
CA GLY A 93 19.13 12.27 14.24
C GLY A 93 19.47 10.82 13.88
N GLU A 94 20.05 10.07 14.84
CA GLU A 94 20.39 8.67 14.62
C GLU A 94 19.26 7.73 15.05
N PRO A 95 18.88 6.76 14.21
CA PRO A 95 17.96 5.71 14.58
C PRO A 95 18.50 4.91 15.77
N ILE A 96 17.66 4.63 16.77
CA ILE A 96 18.07 3.84 17.94
C ILE A 96 17.96 2.32 17.70
N PHE A 97 17.27 1.94 16.62
CA PHE A 97 17.09 0.57 16.17
C PHE A 97 16.79 0.56 14.67
N HIS A 98 16.96 -0.57 13.99
CA HIS A 98 16.50 -0.74 12.61
C HIS A 98 15.00 -0.45 12.49
N ALA A 99 14.58 0.06 11.36
CA ALA A 99 13.17 0.22 11.04
C ALA A 99 12.49 -1.15 11.03
N ILE A 100 11.43 -1.33 11.84
CA ILE A 100 10.67 -2.58 11.84
C ILE A 100 9.62 -2.51 10.75
N VAL A 101 9.77 -3.38 9.74
CA VAL A 101 8.98 -3.36 8.52
C VAL A 101 7.55 -3.86 8.77
N TRP A 102 6.60 -3.39 7.97
CA TRP A 102 5.18 -3.79 8.03
C TRP A 102 4.96 -5.31 7.96
N GLN A 103 5.82 -6.04 7.24
CA GLN A 103 5.77 -7.51 7.12
C GLN A 103 6.20 -8.25 8.39
N CYS A 104 6.88 -7.56 9.33
CA CYS A 104 7.49 -8.20 10.50
C CYS A 104 6.43 -8.70 11.49
N ARG A 105 6.57 -9.98 11.90
CA ARG A 105 5.60 -10.66 12.77
C ARG A 105 6.03 -10.73 14.25
N ARG A 106 7.14 -10.07 14.65
CA ARG A 106 7.70 -10.16 16.02
C ARG A 106 6.76 -9.76 17.16
N THR A 107 5.72 -8.98 16.86
CA THR A 107 4.75 -8.51 17.84
C THR A 107 3.44 -9.28 17.83
N SER A 108 3.37 -10.43 17.14
CA SER A 108 2.14 -11.23 17.03
C SER A 108 1.62 -11.70 18.39
N ASP A 109 2.49 -12.19 19.28
CA ASP A 109 2.10 -12.64 20.62
C ASP A 109 1.50 -11.50 21.46
N TYR A 110 2.06 -10.29 21.31
CA TYR A 110 1.51 -9.12 22.00
C TYR A 110 0.12 -8.73 21.41
N CYS A 111 -0.05 -8.82 20.10
CA CYS A 111 -1.37 -8.63 19.48
C CYS A 111 -2.40 -9.62 20.02
N ASP A 112 -2.03 -10.88 20.16
CA ASP A 112 -2.92 -11.91 20.72
C ASP A 112 -3.25 -11.62 22.19
N SER A 113 -2.32 -11.09 22.98
CA SER A 113 -2.59 -10.65 24.35
C SER A 113 -3.60 -9.49 24.42
N LEU A 114 -3.55 -8.54 23.49
CA LEU A 114 -4.53 -7.45 23.41
C LEU A 114 -5.93 -7.97 23.02
N LYS A 115 -6.01 -8.93 22.09
CA LYS A 115 -7.26 -9.60 21.73
C LYS A 115 -7.85 -10.37 22.93
N ALA A 116 -7.01 -11.09 23.68
CA ALA A 116 -7.41 -11.82 24.87
C ALA A 116 -7.94 -10.91 26.00
N LYS A 117 -7.49 -9.64 26.06
CA LYS A 117 -8.05 -8.60 26.94
C LYS A 117 -9.40 -8.06 26.46
N GLY A 118 -9.93 -8.51 25.32
CA GLY A 118 -11.20 -8.04 24.77
C GLY A 118 -11.13 -6.66 24.09
N LEU A 119 -9.95 -6.21 23.65
CA LEU A 119 -9.76 -4.86 23.10
C LEU A 119 -10.05 -4.76 21.59
N THR A 120 -10.39 -5.87 20.93
CA THR A 120 -10.58 -5.92 19.46
C THR A 120 -11.58 -4.88 18.96
N ASP A 121 -12.75 -4.78 19.58
CA ASP A 121 -13.79 -3.83 19.15
C ASP A 121 -13.39 -2.38 19.45
N THR A 122 -12.71 -2.14 20.58
CA THR A 122 -12.21 -0.81 20.94
C THR A 122 -11.24 -0.29 19.89
N PHE A 123 -10.24 -1.10 19.49
CA PHE A 123 -9.30 -0.72 18.45
C PHE A 123 -9.99 -0.51 17.10
N ARG A 124 -10.88 -1.43 16.70
CA ARG A 124 -11.63 -1.31 15.44
C ARG A 124 -12.45 -0.04 15.38
N GLN A 125 -13.21 0.29 16.42
CA GLN A 125 -14.07 1.48 16.44
C GLN A 125 -13.28 2.78 16.44
N LYS A 126 -12.11 2.82 17.10
CA LYS A 126 -11.28 4.01 17.19
C LYS A 126 -10.38 4.20 15.97
N THR A 127 -9.75 3.14 15.50
CA THR A 127 -8.72 3.20 14.47
C THR A 127 -9.14 2.70 13.09
N GLY A 128 -10.27 1.98 13.01
CA GLY A 128 -10.70 1.29 11.78
C GLY A 128 -9.95 -0.01 11.49
N LEU A 129 -8.95 -0.36 12.31
CA LEU A 129 -8.01 -1.44 12.07
C LEU A 129 -8.30 -2.66 12.95
N VAL A 130 -7.84 -3.81 12.51
CA VAL A 130 -7.74 -5.02 13.34
C VAL A 130 -6.46 -4.95 14.19
N ILE A 131 -6.45 -5.65 15.34
CA ILE A 131 -5.23 -5.81 16.13
C ILE A 131 -4.33 -6.83 15.41
N ASP A 132 -3.27 -6.34 14.78
CA ASP A 132 -2.31 -7.18 14.06
C ASP A 132 -0.90 -6.57 14.08
N ALA A 133 0.12 -7.43 14.04
CA ALA A 133 1.53 -7.03 13.96
C ALA A 133 1.87 -6.23 12.68
N TYR A 134 0.99 -6.18 11.71
CA TYR A 134 1.09 -5.37 10.51
C TYR A 134 1.26 -3.87 10.84
N PHE A 135 0.50 -3.35 11.79
CA PHE A 135 0.42 -1.92 12.11
C PHE A 135 1.54 -1.43 13.03
N SER A 136 1.79 -0.12 13.08
CA SER A 136 2.98 0.46 13.73
C SER A 136 2.98 0.37 15.25
N GLY A 137 1.83 0.50 15.91
CA GLY A 137 1.76 0.73 17.36
C GLY A 137 2.45 -0.33 18.21
N THR A 138 2.25 -1.62 17.87
CA THR A 138 2.90 -2.72 18.60
C THR A 138 4.40 -2.81 18.33
N LYS A 139 4.86 -2.40 17.13
CA LYS A 139 6.29 -2.32 16.80
C LYS A 139 6.98 -1.20 17.57
N LEU A 140 6.33 -0.04 17.69
CA LEU A 140 6.82 1.08 18.49
C LEU A 140 6.95 0.67 19.96
N LYS A 141 5.90 0.04 20.52
CA LYS A 141 5.97 -0.51 21.88
C LYS A 141 7.13 -1.49 22.04
N TRP A 142 7.32 -2.38 21.07
CA TRP A 142 8.40 -3.36 21.09
C TRP A 142 9.78 -2.70 21.17
N ILE A 143 10.04 -1.66 20.37
CA ILE A 143 11.31 -0.90 20.41
C ILE A 143 11.51 -0.28 21.80
N LEU A 144 10.48 0.36 22.35
CA LEU A 144 10.56 0.99 23.68
C LEU A 144 10.80 0.00 24.82
N ASP A 145 10.36 -1.26 24.66
CA ASP A 145 10.52 -2.31 25.68
C ASP A 145 11.85 -3.07 25.57
N HIS A 146 12.47 -3.12 24.36
CA HIS A 146 13.63 -3.99 24.11
C HIS A 146 14.94 -3.23 23.86
N VAL A 147 14.88 -1.94 23.54
CA VAL A 147 16.08 -1.10 23.42
C VAL A 147 16.38 -0.46 24.76
N GLU A 148 17.57 -0.69 25.28
CA GLU A 148 17.99 -0.21 26.61
C GLU A 148 17.85 1.32 26.72
N GLY A 149 17.18 1.77 27.78
CA GLY A 149 16.95 3.19 28.08
C GLY A 149 15.96 3.91 27.13
N ALA A 150 15.41 3.20 26.12
CA ALA A 150 14.54 3.85 25.13
C ALA A 150 13.27 4.43 25.75
N ARG A 151 12.65 3.72 26.68
CA ARG A 151 11.41 4.16 27.32
C ARG A 151 11.60 5.44 28.14
N GLU A 152 12.64 5.51 28.98
CA GLU A 152 12.95 6.68 29.78
C GLU A 152 13.31 7.88 28.91
N ARG A 153 14.07 7.66 27.83
CA ARG A 153 14.40 8.69 26.85
C ARG A 153 13.18 9.21 26.12
N ALA A 154 12.26 8.30 25.72
CA ALA A 154 11.00 8.67 25.09
C ALA A 154 10.11 9.52 26.02
N GLN A 155 10.01 9.15 27.32
CA GLN A 155 9.27 9.93 28.32
C GLN A 155 9.84 11.32 28.53
N LYS A 156 11.17 11.50 28.42
CA LYS A 156 11.84 12.79 28.48
C LYS A 156 11.72 13.60 27.17
N GLY A 157 11.10 13.05 26.12
CA GLY A 157 10.97 13.70 24.81
C GLY A 157 12.26 13.74 23.99
N GLU A 158 13.24 12.87 24.30
CA GLU A 158 14.52 12.78 23.58
C GLU A 158 14.42 11.93 22.31
N LEU A 159 13.38 11.10 22.20
CA LEU A 159 13.14 10.23 21.05
C LEU A 159 11.94 10.70 20.25
N LEU A 160 12.02 10.51 18.93
CA LEU A 160 10.95 10.75 17.98
C LEU A 160 10.55 9.42 17.30
N PHE A 161 9.26 9.32 16.98
CA PHE A 161 8.70 8.23 16.20
C PHE A 161 8.19 8.78 14.86
N GLY A 162 8.28 7.96 13.83
CA GLY A 162 7.62 8.19 12.55
C GLY A 162 7.53 6.93 11.70
N THR A 163 6.67 7.01 10.72
CA THR A 163 6.68 6.18 9.53
C THR A 163 7.69 6.73 8.52
N VAL A 164 7.89 6.07 7.39
CA VAL A 164 8.99 6.40 6.48
C VAL A 164 8.91 7.82 5.94
N GLU A 165 7.72 8.32 5.61
CA GLU A 165 7.54 9.71 5.14
C GLU A 165 7.91 10.73 6.21
N THR A 166 7.56 10.48 7.47
CA THR A 166 7.93 11.34 8.61
C THR A 166 9.45 11.42 8.75
N TRP A 167 10.13 10.27 8.65
CA TRP A 167 11.58 10.19 8.64
C TRP A 167 12.19 10.99 7.49
N LEU A 168 11.67 10.83 6.27
CA LEU A 168 12.17 11.56 5.09
C LEU A 168 11.95 13.06 5.21
N ILE A 169 10.77 13.52 5.66
CA ILE A 169 10.48 14.93 5.89
C ILE A 169 11.46 15.50 6.95
N TRP A 170 11.65 14.77 8.05
CA TRP A 170 12.55 15.18 9.12
C TRP A 170 14.00 15.30 8.62
N LYS A 171 14.50 14.33 7.83
CA LYS A 171 15.84 14.36 7.22
C LYS A 171 15.97 15.47 6.19
N LEU A 172 15.02 15.62 5.27
CA LEU A 172 15.02 16.68 4.24
C LEU A 172 15.02 18.08 4.84
N THR A 173 14.43 18.26 6.01
CA THR A 173 14.37 19.54 6.72
C THR A 173 15.45 19.69 7.79
N LYS A 174 16.42 18.78 7.87
CA LYS A 174 17.46 18.78 8.92
C LYS A 174 16.90 18.88 10.34
N GLY A 175 15.88 18.11 10.64
CA GLY A 175 15.30 18.03 11.98
C GLY A 175 14.38 19.18 12.38
N ARG A 176 14.06 20.10 11.46
CA ARG A 176 13.18 21.24 11.75
C ARG A 176 11.70 20.86 11.82
N ILE A 177 11.29 19.81 11.10
CA ILE A 177 9.88 19.46 10.93
C ILE A 177 9.64 17.98 11.26
N HIS A 178 8.77 17.73 12.23
CA HIS A 178 8.35 16.40 12.66
C HIS A 178 6.84 16.25 12.47
N VAL A 179 6.44 15.77 11.31
CA VAL A 179 5.03 15.65 10.89
C VAL A 179 4.79 14.32 10.20
N THR A 180 3.55 13.88 10.22
CA THR A 180 2.99 12.81 9.39
C THR A 180 1.69 13.30 8.75
N ASP A 181 1.19 12.58 7.73
CA ASP A 181 -0.12 12.87 7.16
C ASP A 181 -1.23 11.99 7.76
N TYR A 182 -2.49 12.34 7.48
CA TYR A 182 -3.65 11.58 7.96
C TYR A 182 -3.65 10.13 7.46
N SER A 183 -3.22 9.87 6.23
CA SER A 183 -3.25 8.51 5.68
C SER A 183 -2.27 7.59 6.40
N ASN A 184 -1.03 8.03 6.61
CA ASN A 184 -0.03 7.28 7.38
C ASN A 184 -0.39 7.18 8.88
N ALA A 185 -0.87 8.27 9.49
CA ALA A 185 -1.33 8.23 10.88
C ALA A 185 -2.41 7.18 11.10
N SER A 186 -3.37 7.04 10.17
CA SER A 186 -4.43 6.05 10.24
C SER A 186 -3.94 4.58 10.17
N ARG A 187 -2.68 4.35 9.77
CA ARG A 187 -2.07 3.02 9.70
C ARG A 187 -1.26 2.65 10.94
N THR A 188 -1.16 3.54 11.89
CA THR A 188 -0.32 3.31 13.09
C THR A 188 -0.98 2.46 14.17
N MET A 189 -2.30 2.27 14.14
CA MET A 189 -3.10 1.70 15.22
C MET A 189 -3.06 2.55 16.51
N LEU A 190 -2.59 3.81 16.41
CA LEU A 190 -2.50 4.78 17.51
C LEU A 190 -3.42 5.99 17.29
N PHE A 191 -3.92 6.16 16.07
CA PHE A 191 -4.66 7.32 15.63
C PHE A 191 -6.16 7.05 15.59
N ASN A 192 -6.95 7.90 16.24
CA ASN A 192 -8.40 7.79 16.21
C ASN A 192 -8.94 8.48 14.94
N ILE A 193 -9.45 7.68 14.02
CA ILE A 193 -9.92 8.17 12.72
C ILE A 193 -11.22 8.95 12.79
N ASN A 194 -11.95 8.92 13.93
CA ASN A 194 -13.18 9.68 14.13
C ASN A 194 -12.89 11.09 14.67
N SER A 195 -12.00 11.18 15.67
CA SER A 195 -11.60 12.47 16.29
C SER A 195 -10.45 13.15 15.58
N LEU A 196 -9.76 12.45 14.67
CA LEU A 196 -8.56 12.89 13.94
C LEU A 196 -7.43 13.32 14.89
N GLN A 197 -7.22 12.55 15.96
CA GLN A 197 -6.23 12.78 17.00
C GLN A 197 -5.54 11.46 17.38
N TRP A 198 -4.33 11.54 17.92
CA TRP A 198 -3.72 10.43 18.63
C TRP A 198 -4.61 10.00 19.79
N ASP A 199 -4.94 8.71 19.91
CA ASP A 199 -5.89 8.20 20.89
C ASP A 199 -5.22 7.98 22.24
N GLU A 200 -5.58 8.77 23.24
CA GLU A 200 -4.98 8.75 24.59
C GLU A 200 -5.16 7.40 25.31
N ASP A 201 -6.30 6.72 25.13
CA ASP A 201 -6.54 5.43 25.77
C ASP A 201 -5.67 4.35 25.18
N ILE A 202 -5.51 4.36 23.84
CA ILE A 202 -4.62 3.43 23.15
C ILE A 202 -3.17 3.71 23.50
N LEU A 203 -2.74 4.97 23.54
CA LEU A 203 -1.39 5.34 23.95
C LEU A 203 -1.10 4.88 25.37
N LYS A 204 -2.05 5.00 26.29
CA LYS A 204 -1.94 4.52 27.67
C LYS A 204 -1.86 2.98 27.73
N GLU A 205 -2.71 2.25 26.99
CA GLU A 205 -2.69 0.78 26.95
C GLU A 205 -1.34 0.26 26.42
N LEU A 206 -0.81 0.88 25.36
CA LEU A 206 0.49 0.51 24.78
C LEU A 206 1.68 1.12 25.52
N ASN A 207 1.44 1.99 26.51
CA ASN A 207 2.45 2.74 27.25
C ASN A 207 3.41 3.50 26.31
N ILE A 208 2.84 4.27 25.38
CA ILE A 208 3.58 5.09 24.41
C ILE A 208 3.49 6.57 24.81
N PRO A 209 4.63 7.25 25.04
CA PRO A 209 4.63 8.67 25.34
C PRO A 209 4.18 9.51 24.13
N LYS A 210 3.16 10.36 24.33
CA LYS A 210 2.62 11.22 23.25
C LYS A 210 3.64 12.20 22.68
N CYS A 211 4.61 12.64 23.50
CA CYS A 211 5.61 13.63 23.12
C CYS A 211 6.59 13.16 22.01
N MET A 212 6.63 11.85 21.72
CA MET A 212 7.43 11.30 20.65
C MET A 212 6.68 11.20 19.30
N LEU A 213 5.37 11.45 19.29
CA LEU A 213 4.55 11.32 18.09
C LEU A 213 4.60 12.58 17.22
N PRO A 214 4.58 12.45 15.88
CA PRO A 214 4.58 13.58 14.97
C PRO A 214 3.27 14.35 15.02
N LYS A 215 3.31 15.62 14.63
CA LYS A 215 2.09 16.39 14.35
C LYS A 215 1.43 15.82 13.09
N VAL A 216 0.13 15.53 13.17
CA VAL A 216 -0.65 15.06 12.03
C VAL A 216 -1.15 16.24 11.21
N MET A 217 -0.96 16.18 9.89
CA MET A 217 -1.31 17.25 8.96
C MET A 217 -2.07 16.70 7.75
N PRO A 218 -2.73 17.55 6.94
CA PRO A 218 -3.35 17.11 5.69
C PRO A 218 -2.35 16.46 4.74
N SER A 219 -2.82 15.52 3.92
CA SER A 219 -1.98 14.84 2.91
C SER A 219 -1.53 15.79 1.79
N SER A 220 -2.32 16.86 1.54
CA SER A 220 -2.01 17.93 0.60
C SER A 220 -1.95 19.27 1.35
N CYS A 221 -0.78 19.67 1.76
CA CYS A 221 -0.49 20.98 2.38
C CYS A 221 1.03 21.21 2.41
N VAL A 222 1.45 22.45 2.51
CA VAL A 222 2.89 22.78 2.67
C VAL A 222 3.33 22.43 4.09
N TYR A 223 4.18 21.40 4.23
CA TYR A 223 4.79 21.02 5.51
C TYR A 223 5.97 21.92 5.86
N GLY A 224 6.72 22.37 4.85
CA GLY A 224 7.91 23.23 4.93
C GLY A 224 8.77 23.08 3.70
N GLU A 225 10.05 23.44 3.81
CA GLU A 225 11.02 23.41 2.70
C GLU A 225 12.22 22.54 3.04
N THR A 226 12.79 21.91 2.01
CA THR A 226 14.06 21.18 2.14
C THR A 226 15.19 22.12 2.56
N ASP A 227 16.22 21.55 3.18
CA ASP A 227 17.48 22.28 3.37
C ASP A 227 18.17 22.47 2.03
N SER A 228 18.64 23.71 1.76
CA SER A 228 19.25 24.09 0.48
C SER A 228 20.48 23.27 0.09
N GLN A 229 21.15 22.65 1.06
CA GLN A 229 22.34 21.83 0.78
C GLN A 229 22.04 20.56 -0.03
N PHE A 230 20.80 20.06 -0.03
CA PHE A 230 20.47 18.80 -0.71
C PHE A 230 20.28 18.97 -2.22
N PHE A 231 19.70 20.10 -2.63
CA PHE A 231 19.33 20.33 -4.04
C PHE A 231 19.85 21.65 -4.62
N GLY A 232 20.72 22.35 -3.88
CA GLY A 232 21.24 23.66 -4.29
C GLY A 232 20.26 24.82 -4.11
N GLY A 233 19.11 24.57 -3.48
CA GLY A 233 18.06 25.53 -3.15
C GLY A 233 16.94 24.88 -2.36
N PRO A 234 16.07 25.67 -1.69
CA PRO A 234 14.92 25.13 -0.98
C PRO A 234 13.85 24.67 -1.98
N ILE A 235 13.19 23.53 -1.69
CA ILE A 235 12.05 23.02 -2.44
C ILE A 235 10.92 22.76 -1.45
N PRO A 236 9.69 23.25 -1.68
CA PRO A 236 8.54 22.96 -0.82
C PRO A 236 8.26 21.46 -0.74
N ILE A 237 8.01 20.94 0.46
CA ILE A 237 7.49 19.59 0.69
C ILE A 237 6.01 19.77 0.99
N SER A 238 5.13 19.29 0.10
CA SER A 238 3.72 19.68 0.16
C SER A 238 2.72 18.55 -0.11
N GLY A 239 3.20 17.33 -0.29
CA GLY A 239 2.35 16.14 -0.40
C GLY A 239 2.95 14.97 0.39
N ALA A 240 2.12 14.25 1.14
CA ALA A 240 2.51 12.99 1.76
C ALA A 240 1.31 12.04 1.83
N ALA A 241 1.49 10.79 1.46
CA ALA A 241 0.49 9.75 1.61
C ALA A 241 1.14 8.36 1.61
N GLY A 242 0.53 7.43 2.34
CA GLY A 242 0.88 6.01 2.22
C GLY A 242 0.70 5.51 0.80
N ASP A 243 1.51 4.53 0.39
CA ASP A 243 1.61 4.05 -1.01
C ASP A 243 0.24 3.70 -1.63
N GLN A 244 -0.61 3.01 -0.88
CA GLN A 244 -1.92 2.58 -1.40
C GLN A 244 -2.92 3.74 -1.48
N GLN A 245 -2.85 4.69 -0.56
CA GLN A 245 -3.65 5.92 -0.59
C GLN A 245 -3.18 6.86 -1.71
N ALA A 246 -1.86 6.98 -1.90
CA ALA A 246 -1.29 7.72 -3.03
C ALA A 246 -1.75 7.10 -4.36
N ALA A 247 -1.71 5.77 -4.50
CA ALA A 247 -2.21 5.09 -5.69
C ALA A 247 -3.71 5.35 -5.94
N LEU A 248 -4.54 5.35 -4.88
CA LEU A 248 -5.96 5.69 -5.00
C LEU A 248 -6.15 7.12 -5.53
N PHE A 249 -5.34 8.08 -5.02
CA PHE A 249 -5.37 9.47 -5.49
C PHE A 249 -4.84 9.60 -6.93
N GLY A 250 -3.73 8.91 -7.26
CA GLY A 250 -3.13 8.90 -8.59
C GLY A 250 -4.02 8.26 -9.67
N GLN A 251 -4.84 7.29 -9.27
CA GLN A 251 -5.91 6.71 -10.09
C GLN A 251 -7.13 7.64 -10.21
N THR A 252 -7.08 8.84 -9.63
CA THR A 252 -8.21 9.78 -9.64
C THR A 252 -9.52 9.16 -9.11
N CYS A 253 -9.43 8.36 -8.06
CA CYS A 253 -10.58 7.75 -7.39
C CYS A 253 -11.19 8.73 -6.40
N PHE A 254 -11.76 9.83 -6.88
CA PHE A 254 -12.19 10.97 -6.06
C PHE A 254 -13.62 10.87 -5.55
N GLU A 255 -14.44 10.03 -6.19
CA GLU A 255 -15.84 9.87 -5.82
C GLU A 255 -16.05 8.64 -4.93
N ALA A 256 -17.06 8.70 -4.06
CA ALA A 256 -17.45 7.54 -3.26
C ALA A 256 -17.88 6.37 -4.18
N GLY A 257 -17.30 5.19 -3.97
CA GLY A 257 -17.49 4.04 -4.83
C GLY A 257 -16.40 3.84 -5.88
N ASP A 258 -15.52 4.82 -6.07
CA ASP A 258 -14.33 4.60 -6.90
C ASP A 258 -13.40 3.59 -6.23
N VAL A 259 -12.94 2.62 -7.01
CA VAL A 259 -12.09 1.51 -6.54
C VAL A 259 -10.86 1.38 -7.40
N LYS A 260 -9.72 1.17 -6.75
CA LYS A 260 -8.49 0.75 -7.42
C LYS A 260 -7.99 -0.59 -6.88
N ASN A 261 -7.29 -1.36 -7.72
CA ASN A 261 -6.51 -2.52 -7.30
C ASN A 261 -5.09 -2.44 -7.85
N THR A 262 -4.10 -2.47 -6.96
CA THR A 262 -2.69 -2.50 -7.33
C THR A 262 -2.20 -3.94 -7.30
N TYR A 263 -1.78 -4.46 -8.47
CA TYR A 263 -1.26 -5.81 -8.66
C TYR A 263 0.26 -5.83 -8.51
N GLY A 264 0.73 -5.92 -7.26
CA GLY A 264 2.14 -6.12 -6.91
C GLY A 264 2.44 -7.56 -6.50
N THR A 265 3.35 -7.76 -5.55
CA THR A 265 3.61 -9.06 -4.89
C THR A 265 2.33 -9.64 -4.29
N GLY A 266 1.57 -8.82 -3.58
CA GLY A 266 0.17 -9.01 -3.25
C GLY A 266 -0.71 -8.06 -4.05
N CYS A 267 -2.03 -8.08 -3.82
CA CYS A 267 -2.94 -7.05 -4.31
C CYS A 267 -3.49 -6.24 -3.14
N PHE A 268 -3.55 -4.93 -3.34
CA PHE A 268 -4.14 -4.01 -2.37
C PHE A 268 -5.26 -3.24 -3.04
N MET A 269 -6.47 -3.54 -2.61
CA MET A 269 -7.67 -2.91 -3.14
C MET A 269 -8.16 -1.86 -2.16
N LEU A 270 -8.37 -0.64 -2.64
CA LEU A 270 -8.94 0.46 -1.88
C LEU A 270 -10.19 1.00 -2.58
N MET A 271 -11.24 1.21 -1.81
CA MET A 271 -12.47 1.87 -2.24
C MET A 271 -12.66 3.17 -1.47
N ASN A 272 -12.81 4.28 -2.18
CA ASN A 272 -13.22 5.54 -1.60
C ASN A 272 -14.65 5.40 -1.04
N THR A 273 -14.83 5.68 0.25
CA THR A 273 -16.14 5.61 0.94
C THR A 273 -16.73 6.99 1.23
N GLY A 274 -16.08 8.06 0.78
CA GLY A 274 -16.51 9.44 1.01
C GLY A 274 -16.04 10.00 2.34
N ASN A 275 -16.85 10.90 2.93
CA ASN A 275 -16.46 11.73 4.08
C ASN A 275 -16.78 11.10 5.46
N ALA A 276 -17.26 9.88 5.49
CA ALA A 276 -17.56 9.16 6.73
C ALA A 276 -16.88 7.77 6.72
N PRO A 277 -16.36 7.31 7.87
CA PRO A 277 -15.77 5.98 7.95
C PRO A 277 -16.86 4.90 7.84
N VAL A 278 -16.59 3.88 7.02
CA VAL A 278 -17.39 2.66 6.95
C VAL A 278 -16.63 1.57 7.69
N PHE A 279 -17.16 1.10 8.82
CA PHE A 279 -16.54 0.03 9.60
C PHE A 279 -16.93 -1.33 9.05
N SER A 280 -15.92 -2.08 8.62
CA SER A 280 -16.14 -3.39 8.00
C SER A 280 -16.62 -4.43 9.01
N LYS A 281 -17.60 -5.24 8.56
CA LYS A 281 -18.05 -6.47 9.23
C LYS A 281 -17.57 -7.73 8.49
N ASN A 282 -16.98 -7.55 7.33
CA ASN A 282 -16.59 -8.62 6.41
C ASN A 282 -15.06 -8.75 6.26
N GLY A 283 -14.29 -8.41 7.31
CA GLY A 283 -12.86 -8.65 7.36
C GLY A 283 -12.00 -7.62 6.60
N LEU A 284 -12.54 -6.46 6.21
CA LEU A 284 -11.76 -5.37 5.64
C LEU A 284 -11.26 -4.43 6.75
N VAL A 285 -10.35 -3.52 6.39
CA VAL A 285 -9.93 -2.45 7.29
C VAL A 285 -10.44 -1.10 6.78
N THR A 286 -10.80 -0.23 7.73
CA THR A 286 -11.16 1.16 7.45
C THR A 286 -9.94 2.04 7.64
N THR A 287 -9.67 2.93 6.71
CA THR A 287 -8.50 3.80 6.74
C THR A 287 -8.86 5.20 6.25
N ILE A 288 -7.99 6.17 6.49
CA ILE A 288 -8.12 7.49 5.87
C ILE A 288 -7.42 7.42 4.50
N ALA A 289 -8.13 7.81 3.45
CA ALA A 289 -7.59 7.89 2.10
C ALA A 289 -6.66 9.10 1.96
N TRP A 290 -7.14 10.28 2.34
CA TRP A 290 -6.36 11.53 2.39
C TRP A 290 -7.07 12.61 3.21
N GLY A 291 -6.32 13.62 3.62
CA GLY A 291 -6.84 14.88 4.13
C GLY A 291 -6.46 16.03 3.21
N MET A 292 -7.42 16.84 2.81
CA MET A 292 -7.23 17.99 1.94
C MET A 292 -8.35 19.02 2.16
N ASP A 293 -8.05 20.32 2.05
CA ASP A 293 -9.04 21.42 2.15
C ASP A 293 -9.91 21.36 3.42
N GLY A 294 -9.31 20.97 4.55
CA GLY A 294 -10.02 20.86 5.84
C GLY A 294 -10.98 19.68 5.95
N LYS A 295 -10.97 18.76 4.98
CA LYS A 295 -11.81 17.56 4.94
C LYS A 295 -10.95 16.29 4.88
N VAL A 296 -11.54 15.20 5.37
CA VAL A 296 -10.93 13.87 5.30
C VAL A 296 -11.82 12.96 4.45
N THR A 297 -11.19 12.22 3.55
CA THR A 297 -11.83 11.15 2.78
C THR A 297 -11.40 9.82 3.34
N TYR A 298 -12.34 8.89 3.50
CA TYR A 298 -12.10 7.55 4.03
C TYR A 298 -12.08 6.50 2.93
N ALA A 299 -11.50 5.35 3.23
CA ALA A 299 -11.49 4.19 2.34
C ALA A 299 -11.67 2.89 3.12
N LEU A 300 -12.27 1.90 2.45
CA LEU A 300 -12.15 0.48 2.81
C LEU A 300 -10.97 -0.13 2.08
N GLU A 301 -10.19 -0.94 2.78
CA GLU A 301 -9.05 -1.67 2.21
C GLU A 301 -9.18 -3.16 2.43
N GLY A 302 -8.95 -3.93 1.36
CA GLY A 302 -8.75 -5.37 1.38
C GLY A 302 -7.38 -5.74 0.85
N SER A 303 -6.65 -6.55 1.62
CA SER A 303 -5.29 -6.99 1.29
C SER A 303 -5.29 -8.45 0.90
N ILE A 304 -4.80 -8.74 -0.31
CA ILE A 304 -4.56 -10.08 -0.84
C ILE A 304 -3.05 -10.30 -0.77
N PHE A 305 -2.61 -11.26 0.05
CA PHE A 305 -1.19 -11.41 0.37
C PHE A 305 -0.35 -11.98 -0.76
N VAL A 306 -0.95 -12.82 -1.61
CA VAL A 306 -0.26 -13.53 -2.69
C VAL A 306 -0.96 -13.27 -4.02
N ALA A 307 -0.32 -12.46 -4.87
CA ALA A 307 -0.76 -12.16 -6.23
C ALA A 307 0.40 -12.36 -7.22
N GLY A 308 1.19 -11.34 -7.52
CA GLY A 308 2.39 -11.47 -8.35
C GLY A 308 3.39 -12.50 -7.80
N ALA A 309 3.40 -12.72 -6.49
CA ALA A 309 4.19 -13.78 -5.86
C ALA A 309 3.80 -15.18 -6.38
N ALA A 310 2.53 -15.41 -6.73
CA ALA A 310 2.12 -16.69 -7.35
C ALA A 310 2.69 -16.85 -8.76
N ILE A 311 2.80 -15.76 -9.52
CA ILE A 311 3.42 -15.78 -10.86
C ILE A 311 4.94 -16.00 -10.73
N GLN A 312 5.58 -15.35 -9.74
CA GLN A 312 6.99 -15.59 -9.42
C GLN A 312 7.23 -17.06 -9.04
N TRP A 313 6.36 -17.64 -8.22
CA TRP A 313 6.42 -19.05 -7.83
C TRP A 313 6.35 -19.98 -9.05
N LEU A 314 5.47 -19.69 -10.03
CA LEU A 314 5.43 -20.47 -11.30
C LEU A 314 6.74 -20.38 -12.06
N ARG A 315 7.46 -19.23 -12.02
CA ARG A 315 8.72 -18.99 -12.69
C ARG A 315 9.89 -19.61 -11.93
N ASP A 316 10.06 -19.27 -10.67
CA ASP A 316 11.31 -19.50 -9.94
C ASP A 316 11.37 -20.92 -9.33
N GLU A 317 10.26 -21.38 -8.75
CA GLU A 317 10.20 -22.65 -8.04
C GLU A 317 9.64 -23.78 -8.93
N MET A 318 8.51 -23.53 -9.58
CA MET A 318 7.86 -24.53 -10.42
C MET A 318 8.49 -24.63 -11.82
N ARG A 319 9.18 -23.58 -12.27
CA ARG A 319 9.83 -23.48 -13.59
C ARG A 319 8.89 -23.84 -14.75
N LEU A 320 7.65 -23.41 -14.65
CA LEU A 320 6.62 -23.60 -15.66
C LEU A 320 6.61 -22.50 -16.72
N ILE A 321 7.18 -21.34 -16.39
CA ILE A 321 7.38 -20.16 -17.26
C ILE A 321 8.79 -19.63 -17.07
N ASP A 322 9.34 -18.96 -18.09
CA ASP A 322 10.69 -18.36 -18.02
C ASP A 322 10.64 -16.89 -17.58
N SER A 323 9.54 -16.21 -17.89
CA SER A 323 9.28 -14.83 -17.47
C SER A 323 7.81 -14.67 -17.04
N ALA A 324 7.53 -13.64 -16.25
CA ALA A 324 6.14 -13.32 -15.87
C ALA A 324 5.24 -13.03 -17.09
N ALA A 325 5.79 -12.45 -18.15
CA ALA A 325 5.08 -12.14 -19.38
C ALA A 325 4.59 -13.41 -20.11
N ASP A 326 5.33 -14.54 -20.01
CA ASP A 326 4.95 -15.79 -20.66
C ASP A 326 3.64 -16.35 -20.12
N SER A 327 3.25 -15.98 -18.90
CA SER A 327 2.02 -16.45 -18.26
C SER A 327 0.77 -16.09 -19.08
N GLU A 328 0.74 -14.92 -19.72
CA GLU A 328 -0.37 -14.51 -20.59
C GLU A 328 -0.52 -15.45 -21.77
N TYR A 329 0.56 -15.64 -22.53
CA TYR A 329 0.54 -16.51 -23.70
C TYR A 329 0.23 -17.96 -23.33
N MET A 330 0.84 -18.48 -22.25
CA MET A 330 0.65 -19.86 -21.84
C MET A 330 -0.77 -20.14 -21.34
N ALA A 331 -1.39 -19.20 -20.65
CA ALA A 331 -2.79 -19.32 -20.20
C ALA A 331 -3.79 -19.44 -21.38
N THR A 332 -3.46 -18.81 -22.51
CA THR A 332 -4.30 -18.88 -23.72
C THR A 332 -4.14 -20.17 -24.55
N LYS A 333 -3.23 -21.08 -24.17
CA LYS A 333 -3.04 -22.38 -24.84
C LYS A 333 -4.13 -23.39 -24.56
N VAL A 334 -4.98 -23.13 -23.56
CA VAL A 334 -6.10 -23.98 -23.19
C VAL A 334 -7.36 -23.11 -23.11
N PRO A 335 -8.55 -23.66 -23.42
CA PRO A 335 -9.79 -22.89 -23.45
C PRO A 335 -10.30 -22.54 -22.05
N ASP A 336 -9.96 -23.35 -21.04
CA ASP A 336 -10.35 -23.19 -19.64
C ASP A 336 -9.31 -23.86 -18.72
N THR A 337 -9.60 -23.97 -17.41
CA THR A 337 -8.73 -24.63 -16.44
C THR A 337 -8.97 -26.13 -16.31
N ASN A 338 -9.88 -26.69 -17.11
CA ASN A 338 -10.33 -28.07 -17.00
C ASN A 338 -10.78 -28.47 -15.57
N GLY A 339 -11.46 -27.53 -14.90
CA GLY A 339 -11.93 -27.66 -13.51
C GLY A 339 -10.87 -27.43 -12.44
N CYS A 340 -9.59 -27.29 -12.79
CA CYS A 340 -8.50 -27.09 -11.84
C CYS A 340 -8.55 -25.67 -11.22
N TYR A 341 -8.38 -25.61 -9.89
CA TYR A 341 -8.23 -24.36 -9.14
C TYR A 341 -6.92 -24.34 -8.36
N VAL A 342 -6.26 -23.19 -8.35
CA VAL A 342 -5.07 -22.93 -7.53
C VAL A 342 -5.43 -21.91 -6.47
N VAL A 343 -5.28 -22.26 -5.20
CA VAL A 343 -5.42 -21.33 -4.07
C VAL A 343 -4.03 -20.99 -3.57
N PRO A 344 -3.49 -19.79 -3.86
CA PRO A 344 -2.08 -19.47 -3.57
C PRO A 344 -1.88 -18.97 -2.13
N ALA A 345 -2.37 -19.70 -1.14
CA ALA A 345 -2.29 -19.35 0.27
C ALA A 345 -0.90 -19.65 0.88
N PHE A 346 0.19 -19.18 0.26
CA PHE A 346 1.58 -19.52 0.66
C PHE A 346 1.90 -19.04 2.08
N THR A 347 1.31 -17.92 2.51
CA THR A 347 1.47 -17.31 3.83
C THR A 347 0.13 -17.20 4.58
N GLY A 348 -0.81 -18.07 4.26
CA GLY A 348 -2.21 -17.97 4.69
C GLY A 348 -3.04 -17.12 3.73
N LEU A 349 -4.31 -16.94 4.07
CA LEU A 349 -5.26 -16.10 3.35
C LEU A 349 -5.49 -14.78 4.08
N GLY A 350 -5.48 -13.67 3.33
CA GLY A 350 -5.84 -12.34 3.81
C GLY A 350 -7.35 -12.09 3.79
N ALA A 351 -7.74 -10.84 3.56
CA ALA A 351 -9.15 -10.45 3.49
C ALA A 351 -9.88 -11.17 2.33
N PRO A 352 -11.14 -11.55 2.52
CA PRO A 352 -11.94 -11.48 3.75
C PRO A 352 -11.79 -12.72 4.66
N HIS A 353 -10.99 -13.70 4.28
CA HIS A 353 -10.94 -15.03 4.90
C HIS A 353 -10.18 -15.07 6.23
N TRP A 354 -9.04 -14.34 6.35
CA TRP A 354 -8.19 -14.23 7.53
C TRP A 354 -7.80 -15.58 8.17
N ASP A 355 -7.39 -16.54 7.33
CA ASP A 355 -6.89 -17.84 7.81
C ASP A 355 -5.35 -17.92 7.65
N GLN A 356 -4.63 -17.71 8.75
CA GLN A 356 -3.18 -17.83 8.80
C GLN A 356 -2.66 -19.27 8.66
N TYR A 357 -3.53 -20.26 8.85
CA TYR A 357 -3.23 -21.69 8.74
C TYR A 357 -3.54 -22.26 7.36
N ALA A 358 -4.22 -21.54 6.50
CA ALA A 358 -4.38 -21.93 5.11
C ALA A 358 -3.03 -22.08 4.41
N ARG A 359 -2.94 -23.03 3.48
CA ARG A 359 -1.73 -23.23 2.65
C ARG A 359 -2.10 -23.37 1.19
N GLY A 360 -1.10 -23.12 0.31
CA GLY A 360 -1.23 -23.27 -1.12
C GLY A 360 -1.81 -24.63 -1.48
N THR A 361 -2.89 -24.64 -2.27
CA THR A 361 -3.64 -25.85 -2.59
C THR A 361 -4.00 -25.85 -4.08
N ILE A 362 -3.87 -26.99 -4.72
CA ILE A 362 -4.34 -27.22 -6.09
C ILE A 362 -5.42 -28.31 -6.02
N THR A 363 -6.59 -28.01 -6.54
CA THR A 363 -7.74 -28.91 -6.49
C THR A 363 -8.19 -29.35 -7.87
N ASP A 364 -8.93 -30.46 -7.93
CA ASP A 364 -9.53 -31.03 -9.13
C ASP A 364 -8.51 -31.37 -10.24
N ILE A 365 -7.35 -31.91 -9.85
CA ILE A 365 -6.36 -32.39 -10.79
C ILE A 365 -6.79 -33.74 -11.36
N THR A 366 -7.17 -33.76 -12.61
CA THR A 366 -7.42 -34.97 -13.38
C THR A 366 -6.25 -35.28 -14.34
N ARG A 367 -6.25 -36.43 -14.98
CA ARG A 367 -5.21 -36.80 -15.95
C ARG A 367 -5.14 -35.83 -17.15
N GLY A 368 -6.19 -35.09 -17.43
CA GLY A 368 -6.24 -34.10 -18.51
C GLY A 368 -5.60 -32.75 -18.15
N VAL A 369 -5.35 -32.49 -16.86
CA VAL A 369 -4.72 -31.24 -16.42
C VAL A 369 -3.26 -31.26 -16.76
N ASN A 370 -2.78 -30.20 -17.42
CA ASN A 370 -1.37 -30.00 -17.78
C ASN A 370 -0.87 -28.64 -17.28
N LYS A 371 0.40 -28.31 -17.56
CA LYS A 371 1.01 -27.07 -17.09
C LYS A 371 0.26 -25.79 -17.49
N TYR A 372 -0.38 -25.77 -18.65
CA TYR A 372 -1.11 -24.60 -19.13
C TYR A 372 -2.38 -24.35 -18.31
N HIS A 373 -3.06 -25.42 -17.89
CA HIS A 373 -4.22 -25.33 -16.99
C HIS A 373 -3.79 -24.80 -15.61
N ILE A 374 -2.65 -25.25 -15.08
CA ILE A 374 -2.12 -24.75 -13.79
C ILE A 374 -1.75 -23.28 -13.88
N ILE A 375 -1.06 -22.86 -14.95
CA ILE A 375 -0.70 -21.44 -15.16
C ILE A 375 -1.97 -20.59 -15.25
N ARG A 376 -2.95 -21.02 -16.03
CA ARG A 376 -4.24 -20.34 -16.17
C ARG A 376 -4.97 -20.26 -14.84
N ALA A 377 -5.12 -21.36 -14.11
CA ALA A 377 -5.77 -21.39 -12.80
C ALA A 377 -5.07 -20.51 -11.76
N THR A 378 -3.74 -20.35 -11.87
CA THR A 378 -2.98 -19.43 -11.01
C THR A 378 -3.33 -17.98 -11.33
N LEU A 379 -3.41 -17.58 -12.61
CA LEU A 379 -3.86 -16.22 -12.98
C LEU A 379 -5.31 -15.98 -12.56
N ASP A 380 -6.21 -16.94 -12.81
CA ASP A 380 -7.62 -16.86 -12.45
C ASP A 380 -7.80 -16.69 -10.93
N SER A 381 -6.90 -17.28 -10.12
CA SER A 381 -6.95 -17.17 -8.66
C SER A 381 -6.82 -15.72 -8.16
N LEU A 382 -6.08 -14.88 -8.88
CA LEU A 382 -5.95 -13.46 -8.55
C LEU A 382 -7.29 -12.74 -8.76
N CYS A 383 -8.01 -13.14 -9.83
CA CYS A 383 -9.34 -12.58 -10.14
C CYS A 383 -10.36 -12.97 -9.10
N TYR A 384 -10.35 -14.23 -8.66
CA TYR A 384 -11.29 -14.71 -7.63
C TYR A 384 -11.04 -14.05 -6.28
N GLN A 385 -9.78 -13.95 -5.82
CA GLN A 385 -9.46 -13.26 -4.56
C GLN A 385 -9.88 -11.78 -4.62
N THR A 386 -9.66 -11.11 -5.76
CA THR A 386 -10.15 -9.74 -5.99
C THR A 386 -11.66 -9.65 -5.89
N ASN A 387 -12.40 -10.63 -6.44
CA ASN A 387 -13.85 -10.70 -6.35
C ASN A 387 -14.34 -10.89 -4.90
N ASP A 388 -13.65 -11.71 -4.10
CA ASP A 388 -14.01 -11.92 -2.70
C ASP A 388 -13.89 -10.61 -1.90
N VAL A 389 -12.79 -9.86 -2.11
CA VAL A 389 -12.60 -8.55 -1.48
C VAL A 389 -13.65 -7.54 -1.94
N LEU A 390 -13.95 -7.50 -3.25
CA LEU A 390 -14.93 -6.55 -3.80
C LEU A 390 -16.35 -6.82 -3.31
N LYS A 391 -16.73 -8.10 -3.20
CA LYS A 391 -18.01 -8.51 -2.57
C LYS A 391 -18.10 -8.03 -1.13
N ALA A 392 -17.03 -8.18 -0.36
CA ALA A 392 -16.96 -7.68 1.02
C ALA A 392 -17.09 -6.14 1.07
N MET A 393 -16.41 -5.40 0.17
CA MET A 393 -16.52 -3.95 0.07
C MET A 393 -17.95 -3.50 -0.22
N LYS A 394 -18.62 -4.15 -1.19
CA LYS A 394 -20.00 -3.84 -1.51
C LYS A 394 -20.95 -4.15 -0.35
N ALA A 395 -20.76 -5.28 0.34
CA ALA A 395 -21.58 -5.68 1.48
C ALA A 395 -21.44 -4.72 2.67
N ASP A 396 -20.21 -4.18 2.92
CA ASP A 396 -19.97 -3.28 4.02
C ASP A 396 -20.39 -1.83 3.71
N SER A 397 -20.18 -1.36 2.49
CA SER A 397 -20.46 0.04 2.11
C SER A 397 -21.88 0.27 1.61
N GLY A 398 -22.53 -0.76 1.05
CA GLY A 398 -23.79 -0.63 0.34
C GLY A 398 -23.68 0.17 -0.97
N ILE A 399 -22.47 0.46 -1.45
CA ILE A 399 -22.22 1.25 -2.66
C ILE A 399 -22.11 0.31 -3.86
N ASP A 400 -22.83 0.62 -4.94
CA ASP A 400 -22.68 -0.08 -6.21
C ASP A 400 -21.45 0.42 -6.97
N LEU A 401 -20.63 -0.53 -7.40
CA LEU A 401 -19.38 -0.26 -8.11
C LEU A 401 -19.64 -0.21 -9.62
N THR A 402 -19.05 0.77 -10.30
CA THR A 402 -19.21 0.95 -11.74
C THR A 402 -18.02 0.46 -12.56
N SER A 403 -16.83 0.53 -12.00
CA SER A 403 -15.59 0.08 -12.63
C SER A 403 -14.49 -0.16 -11.62
N LEU A 404 -13.50 -0.96 -12.01
CA LEU A 404 -12.25 -1.15 -11.27
C LEU A 404 -11.10 -0.52 -12.03
N LYS A 405 -10.37 0.40 -11.41
CA LYS A 405 -9.11 0.93 -11.94
C LYS A 405 -7.96 0.05 -11.46
N VAL A 406 -7.04 -0.28 -12.36
CA VAL A 406 -5.95 -1.24 -12.07
C VAL A 406 -4.58 -0.65 -12.39
N ASP A 407 -3.59 -1.03 -11.59
CA ASP A 407 -2.18 -0.69 -11.80
C ASP A 407 -1.27 -1.80 -11.23
N GLY A 408 0.05 -1.53 -11.24
CA GLY A 408 1.05 -2.50 -10.83
C GLY A 408 1.45 -3.45 -11.96
N GLY A 409 2.56 -4.16 -11.77
CA GLY A 409 3.22 -4.92 -12.83
C GLY A 409 2.37 -5.99 -13.51
N ALA A 410 1.55 -6.73 -12.75
CA ALA A 410 0.72 -7.79 -13.33
C ALA A 410 -0.51 -7.24 -14.09
N SER A 411 -0.87 -5.97 -13.94
CA SER A 411 -1.94 -5.35 -14.74
C SER A 411 -1.61 -5.25 -16.25
N ALA A 412 -0.34 -5.40 -16.62
CA ALA A 412 0.09 -5.48 -18.02
C ALA A 412 -0.45 -6.71 -18.75
N ASN A 413 -0.77 -7.79 -18.03
CA ASN A 413 -1.29 -9.04 -18.58
C ASN A 413 -2.76 -8.87 -19.01
N ASN A 414 -3.03 -8.89 -20.32
CA ASN A 414 -4.38 -8.66 -20.85
C ASN A 414 -5.32 -9.84 -20.56
N TYR A 415 -4.81 -11.08 -20.54
CA TYR A 415 -5.62 -12.22 -20.13
C TYR A 415 -6.13 -12.06 -18.70
N LEU A 416 -5.24 -11.69 -17.78
CA LEU A 416 -5.60 -11.45 -16.38
C LEU A 416 -6.64 -10.33 -16.25
N MET A 417 -6.47 -9.23 -16.96
CA MET A 417 -7.39 -8.08 -16.89
C MET A 417 -8.77 -8.39 -17.51
N GLN A 418 -8.81 -9.16 -18.61
CA GLN A 418 -10.09 -9.60 -19.18
C GLN A 418 -10.80 -10.57 -18.24
N THR A 419 -10.11 -11.58 -17.72
CA THR A 419 -10.68 -12.52 -16.74
C THR A 419 -11.15 -11.80 -15.48
N GLN A 420 -10.40 -10.76 -15.05
CA GLN A 420 -10.82 -9.93 -13.91
C GLN A 420 -12.16 -9.23 -14.20
N SER A 421 -12.32 -8.65 -15.39
CA SER A 421 -13.57 -8.02 -15.81
C SER A 421 -14.71 -9.02 -15.85
N ASP A 422 -14.46 -10.22 -16.40
CA ASP A 422 -15.43 -11.29 -16.53
C ASP A 422 -15.95 -11.80 -15.16
N ILE A 423 -15.02 -12.04 -14.24
CA ILE A 423 -15.35 -12.56 -12.89
C ILE A 423 -16.08 -11.50 -12.05
N LEU A 424 -15.65 -10.23 -12.13
CA LEU A 424 -16.28 -9.14 -11.38
C LEU A 424 -17.63 -8.70 -11.96
N ASN A 425 -17.90 -9.00 -13.21
CA ASN A 425 -18.96 -8.39 -14.01
C ASN A 425 -18.91 -6.85 -13.99
N LEU A 426 -17.70 -6.32 -14.09
CA LEU A 426 -17.43 -4.89 -14.04
C LEU A 426 -16.41 -4.50 -15.11
N THR A 427 -16.52 -3.27 -15.58
CA THR A 427 -15.49 -2.69 -16.45
C THR A 427 -14.18 -2.51 -15.69
N VAL A 428 -13.08 -3.03 -16.24
CA VAL A 428 -11.71 -2.84 -15.73
C VAL A 428 -10.99 -1.82 -16.61
N LYS A 429 -10.40 -0.79 -15.99
CA LYS A 429 -9.72 0.31 -16.68
C LYS A 429 -8.25 0.35 -16.26
N ARG A 430 -7.35 0.18 -17.23
CA ARG A 430 -5.91 0.32 -17.06
C ARG A 430 -5.45 1.69 -17.58
N PRO A 431 -4.75 2.52 -16.77
CA PRO A 431 -4.21 3.80 -17.23
C PRO A 431 -2.93 3.60 -18.06
N LYS A 432 -2.60 4.60 -18.89
CA LYS A 432 -1.32 4.66 -19.59
C LYS A 432 -0.13 4.77 -18.62
N CYS A 433 -0.24 5.63 -17.63
CA CYS A 433 0.78 5.74 -16.58
C CYS A 433 0.47 4.73 -15.47
N VAL A 434 1.31 3.71 -15.35
CA VAL A 434 1.20 2.66 -14.31
C VAL A 434 1.88 3.04 -12.99
N GLU A 435 2.62 4.16 -12.96
CA GLU A 435 3.28 4.70 -11.76
C GLU A 435 2.32 5.56 -10.93
N THR A 436 1.12 5.04 -10.69
CA THR A 436 0.02 5.76 -10.05
C THR A 436 0.30 6.14 -8.62
N THR A 437 1.13 5.36 -7.89
CA THR A 437 1.56 5.65 -6.52
C THR A 437 2.38 6.94 -6.47
N ALA A 438 3.44 7.03 -7.26
CA ALA A 438 4.26 8.24 -7.35
C ALA A 438 3.46 9.44 -7.90
N MET A 439 2.61 9.19 -8.89
CA MET A 439 1.73 10.20 -9.47
C MET A 439 0.78 10.79 -8.43
N GLY A 440 0.21 9.96 -7.55
CA GLY A 440 -0.67 10.41 -6.47
C GLY A 440 0.04 11.34 -5.49
N ALA A 441 1.26 11.00 -5.08
CA ALA A 441 2.09 11.89 -4.26
C ALA A 441 2.41 13.22 -4.97
N ALA A 442 2.71 13.16 -6.29
CA ALA A 442 2.92 14.35 -7.10
C ALA A 442 1.67 15.23 -7.17
N TYR A 443 0.48 14.64 -7.39
CA TYR A 443 -0.77 15.38 -7.44
C TYR A 443 -1.10 16.06 -6.11
N LEU A 444 -0.96 15.35 -4.98
CA LEU A 444 -1.15 15.94 -3.65
C LEU A 444 -0.22 17.14 -3.43
N ALA A 445 1.05 17.00 -3.81
CA ALA A 445 2.03 18.07 -3.68
C ALA A 445 1.73 19.26 -4.60
N GLY A 446 1.44 18.98 -5.87
CA GLY A 446 1.19 20.01 -6.86
C GLY A 446 -0.10 20.80 -6.60
N LEU A 447 -1.15 20.15 -6.09
CA LEU A 447 -2.37 20.81 -5.67
C LEU A 447 -2.14 21.78 -4.50
N ALA A 448 -1.33 21.38 -3.53
CA ALA A 448 -1.02 22.20 -2.35
C ALA A 448 -0.29 23.52 -2.68
N VAL A 449 0.49 23.55 -3.77
CA VAL A 449 1.25 24.74 -4.21
C VAL A 449 0.63 25.44 -5.44
N GLY A 450 -0.53 24.96 -5.92
CA GLY A 450 -1.21 25.52 -7.08
C GLY A 450 -0.53 25.21 -8.42
N TYR A 451 0.33 24.20 -8.48
CA TYR A 451 0.88 23.69 -9.75
C TYR A 451 -0.21 23.12 -10.63
N TRP A 452 -1.11 22.32 -10.10
CA TRP A 452 -2.43 22.05 -10.65
C TRP A 452 -3.46 22.85 -9.86
N LYS A 453 -4.43 23.40 -10.55
CA LYS A 453 -5.44 24.30 -9.97
C LYS A 453 -6.41 23.56 -9.04
N ASP A 454 -6.89 22.41 -9.51
CA ASP A 454 -7.94 21.62 -8.86
C ASP A 454 -7.86 20.13 -9.30
N LYS A 455 -8.72 19.30 -8.71
CA LYS A 455 -8.81 17.87 -9.05
C LYS A 455 -9.30 17.64 -10.48
N GLU A 456 -10.11 18.53 -11.04
CA GLU A 456 -10.61 18.47 -12.40
C GLU A 456 -9.47 18.60 -13.41
N GLU A 457 -8.47 19.44 -13.12
CA GLU A 457 -7.25 19.52 -13.94
C GLU A 457 -6.43 18.23 -13.85
N VAL A 458 -6.33 17.65 -12.65
CA VAL A 458 -5.64 16.38 -12.43
C VAL A 458 -6.32 15.22 -13.17
N VAL A 459 -7.65 15.14 -13.14
CA VAL A 459 -8.42 14.10 -13.86
C VAL A 459 -8.13 14.11 -15.37
N LYS A 460 -7.87 15.27 -15.97
CA LYS A 460 -7.55 15.39 -17.41
C LYS A 460 -6.21 14.74 -17.78
N ASN A 461 -5.31 14.58 -16.81
CA ASN A 461 -4.02 13.91 -17.01
C ASN A 461 -4.16 12.38 -16.94
N TRP A 462 -5.28 11.86 -16.42
CA TRP A 462 -5.51 10.43 -16.32
C TRP A 462 -6.04 9.89 -17.65
N GLU A 463 -5.19 9.21 -18.39
CA GLU A 463 -5.52 8.64 -19.69
C GLU A 463 -5.65 7.12 -19.62
N ILE A 464 -6.66 6.58 -20.28
CA ILE A 464 -6.88 5.15 -20.40
C ILE A 464 -5.94 4.56 -21.45
N ASP A 465 -5.19 3.50 -21.09
CA ASP A 465 -4.51 2.63 -22.04
C ASP A 465 -5.50 1.64 -22.65
N LYS A 466 -6.19 0.89 -21.78
CA LYS A 466 -7.14 -0.14 -22.22
C LYS A 466 -8.30 -0.30 -21.25
N THR A 467 -9.46 -0.54 -21.83
CA THR A 467 -10.70 -0.90 -21.12
C THR A 467 -11.05 -2.35 -21.44
N PHE A 468 -11.38 -3.11 -20.41
CA PHE A 468 -11.87 -4.48 -20.51
C PHE A 468 -13.31 -4.52 -20.02
N THR A 469 -14.19 -5.14 -20.77
CA THR A 469 -15.61 -5.29 -20.44
C THR A 469 -15.95 -6.77 -20.29
N PRO A 470 -16.91 -7.14 -19.43
CA PRO A 470 -17.33 -8.53 -19.26
C PRO A 470 -17.77 -9.16 -20.59
N ASP A 471 -17.28 -10.37 -20.86
CA ASP A 471 -17.52 -11.10 -22.11
C ASP A 471 -17.85 -12.59 -21.88
N ILE A 472 -18.33 -12.96 -20.68
CA ILE A 472 -18.79 -14.31 -20.39
C ILE A 472 -20.23 -14.30 -19.87
N PRO A 473 -21.04 -15.36 -20.14
CA PRO A 473 -22.37 -15.49 -19.59
C PRO A 473 -22.39 -15.57 -18.05
N ASP A 474 -23.46 -15.09 -17.43
CA ASP A 474 -23.62 -15.10 -15.97
C ASP A 474 -23.52 -16.53 -15.40
N GLU A 475 -24.14 -17.52 -16.05
CA GLU A 475 -24.07 -18.94 -15.65
C GLU A 475 -22.62 -19.44 -15.55
N LYS A 476 -21.78 -19.07 -16.54
CA LYS A 476 -20.37 -19.45 -16.55
C LYS A 476 -19.59 -18.79 -15.42
N ARG A 477 -19.85 -17.52 -15.17
CA ARG A 477 -19.27 -16.76 -14.06
C ARG A 477 -19.62 -17.37 -12.72
N GLU A 478 -20.87 -17.70 -12.49
CA GLU A 478 -21.36 -18.33 -11.25
C GLU A 478 -20.74 -19.71 -11.04
N GLU A 479 -20.62 -20.53 -12.10
CA GLU A 479 -19.93 -21.81 -12.05
C GLU A 479 -18.47 -21.66 -11.59
N MET A 480 -17.73 -20.73 -12.19
CA MET A 480 -16.33 -20.46 -11.89
C MET A 480 -16.18 -19.98 -10.43
N ILE A 481 -16.98 -19.05 -9.97
CA ILE A 481 -16.96 -18.53 -8.59
C ILE A 481 -17.35 -19.64 -7.58
N SER A 482 -18.37 -20.44 -7.87
CA SER A 482 -18.77 -21.57 -7.01
C SER A 482 -17.66 -22.62 -6.89
N GLY A 483 -16.92 -22.88 -7.98
CA GLY A 483 -15.75 -23.75 -7.96
C GLY A 483 -14.63 -23.18 -7.07
N TRP A 484 -14.36 -21.88 -7.18
CA TRP A 484 -13.40 -21.19 -6.33
C TRP A 484 -13.76 -21.29 -4.85
N ASP A 485 -15.01 -21.02 -4.48
CA ASP A 485 -15.49 -21.11 -3.10
C ASP A 485 -15.26 -22.49 -2.47
N ARG A 486 -15.40 -23.56 -3.28
CA ARG A 486 -15.08 -24.93 -2.85
C ARG A 486 -13.57 -25.13 -2.67
N ALA A 487 -12.76 -24.64 -3.62
CA ALA A 487 -11.33 -24.78 -3.58
C ALA A 487 -10.71 -24.06 -2.37
N VAL A 488 -11.16 -22.84 -2.06
CA VAL A 488 -10.72 -22.09 -0.89
C VAL A 488 -10.99 -22.86 0.40
N LYS A 489 -12.16 -23.48 0.54
CA LYS A 489 -12.50 -24.29 1.72
C LYS A 489 -11.54 -25.48 1.93
N CYS A 490 -10.98 -26.03 0.84
CA CYS A 490 -10.00 -27.11 0.93
C CYS A 490 -8.63 -26.65 1.48
N SER A 491 -8.35 -25.36 1.45
CA SER A 491 -7.08 -24.80 1.94
C SER A 491 -7.09 -24.41 3.42
N TYR A 492 -8.29 -24.31 4.04
CA TYR A 492 -8.43 -23.82 5.41
C TYR A 492 -7.80 -24.75 6.45
N GLY A 493 -7.16 -24.14 7.46
CA GLY A 493 -6.66 -24.80 8.65
C GLY A 493 -5.62 -25.89 8.39
N TRP A 494 -4.99 -25.91 7.22
CA TRP A 494 -4.07 -26.98 6.82
C TRP A 494 -2.84 -27.11 7.74
N ALA A 495 -2.24 -25.99 8.16
CA ALA A 495 -1.01 -25.94 8.96
C ALA A 495 -1.27 -25.85 10.48
N ARG A 496 -2.22 -26.62 11.00
CA ARG A 496 -2.50 -26.70 12.44
C ARG A 496 -1.55 -27.65 13.15
#